data_58649e9b437b3737c94a995342a18775
#
_entry.id   58649e9b437b3737c94a995342a18775
#
_cell.length_a   1.000
_cell.length_b   1.000
_cell.length_c   1.000
_cell.angle_alpha   90.00
_cell.angle_beta   90.00
_cell.angle_gamma   90.00
#
_symmetry.space_group_name_H-M   'P 1'
#
loop_
_entity.id
_entity.type
_entity.pdbx_description
1 polymer ?
#
loop_
_entity_poly.entity_id
_entity_poly.type
_entity_poly.pdbx_seq_one_letter_code
_entity_poly.pdbx_strand_id
1 'polypeptide(L)'
;MPASGNSNAICSGVSIFNCSNESTMISTRWIEKRKPHWAKLEALLNQSQSSGLKSLSRSDLQELSLLYRQTAADLAAIRDDRGSVHYARYVNQLLVRAHNTIYSGHRASPMTVVSFFTSTYPIAFRRHLRHCTLATVIFAVAGLVGAVLTYQNPDFKVKILGPQMVETIDRHQMWTHSIVGIKPVASSAIMTNNMSVGFTTFALGITAGLGTVYMMAFNGLLIGVIGVACYFSGMSLQLWSFVAPHGVLELPAIFIAGGAGLRIAQGLLFPGVLPRRDSLARAGSEAVQLLVGTIPILIIAGLIEAFVSPTALPTALKFSMAAALFVLLNFYLFAVGRAPEALEESRPR
;
A
#
# COMPACT_ATOMS: atom_id res chain seq x y z
N MET A 1 -1.56 -63.60 57.53
CA MET A 1 -1.83 -63.20 58.92
C MET A 1 -1.55 -61.71 59.08
N PRO A 2 -2.32 -61.04 59.88
CA PRO A 2 -3.62 -60.41 59.69
C PRO A 2 -3.43 -58.87 59.88
N ALA A 3 -4.31 -58.08 59.73
CA ALA A 3 -5.49 -57.56 60.33
C ALA A 3 -5.83 -56.19 59.70
N SER A 4 -6.96 -56.00 59.26
CA SER A 4 -8.12 -55.34 59.84
C SER A 4 -7.90 -53.88 60.27
N GLY A 5 -8.68 -53.00 59.75
CA GLY A 5 -8.84 -51.61 60.18
C GLY A 5 -9.89 -50.88 59.38
N ASN A 6 -11.06 -51.12 59.80
CA ASN A 6 -12.33 -50.45 59.40
C ASN A 6 -12.35 -49.03 59.95
N SER A 7 -12.77 -48.03 59.17
CA SER A 7 -13.48 -46.88 59.75
C SER A 7 -14.19 -46.09 58.65
N ASN A 8 -15.47 -46.10 58.75
CA ASN A 8 -16.44 -45.23 58.16
C ASN A 8 -16.14 -43.74 58.41
N ALA A 9 -16.37 -42.89 57.46
CA ALA A 9 -16.95 -41.58 57.70
C ALA A 9 -17.45 -40.94 56.37
N ILE A 10 -18.74 -40.91 56.23
CA ILE A 10 -19.62 -39.77 56.00
C ILE A 10 -19.52 -39.10 54.62
N CYS A 11 -20.57 -39.39 53.86
CA CYS A 11 -21.08 -38.61 52.78
C CYS A 11 -21.30 -37.15 53.17
N SER A 12 -20.82 -36.23 52.37
CA SER A 12 -21.50 -34.94 52.19
C SER A 12 -21.49 -34.57 50.73
N GLY A 13 -22.69 -34.37 50.20
CA GLY A 13 -23.03 -34.20 48.81
C GLY A 13 -22.38 -33.01 48.17
N VAL A 14 -21.81 -33.23 47.01
CA VAL A 14 -21.64 -32.22 45.97
C VAL A 14 -22.71 -32.52 44.94
N SER A 15 -23.74 -31.71 44.98
CA SER A 15 -24.79 -31.64 44.00
C SER A 15 -24.13 -31.32 42.64
N ILE A 16 -24.14 -32.30 41.77
CA ILE A 16 -23.83 -32.09 40.35
C ILE A 16 -24.96 -31.19 39.82
N PHE A 17 -24.64 -29.91 39.65
CA PHE A 17 -25.48 -29.02 38.87
C PHE A 17 -25.56 -29.59 37.47
N ASN A 18 -26.64 -30.29 37.24
CA ASN A 18 -27.14 -30.66 35.93
C ASN A 18 -27.50 -29.34 35.22
N CYS A 19 -26.57 -28.76 34.48
CA CYS A 19 -26.83 -27.67 33.56
C CYS A 19 -27.66 -28.28 32.41
N SER A 20 -28.92 -28.50 32.69
CA SER A 20 -29.95 -28.70 31.68
C SER A 20 -29.87 -27.49 30.76
N ASN A 21 -29.50 -27.75 29.54
CA ASN A 21 -29.48 -26.87 28.37
C ASN A 21 -30.95 -26.45 28.11
N GLU A 22 -31.49 -25.56 28.94
CA GLU A 22 -32.70 -24.82 28.61
C GLU A 22 -32.31 -23.88 27.47
N SER A 23 -32.50 -24.33 26.23
CA SER A 23 -32.64 -23.49 25.09
C SER A 23 -33.75 -22.48 25.38
N THR A 24 -33.38 -21.31 25.83
CA THR A 24 -34.29 -20.19 26.11
C THR A 24 -35.01 -19.86 24.82
N MET A 25 -36.23 -20.42 24.64
CA MET A 25 -37.09 -20.08 23.51
C MET A 25 -37.43 -18.60 23.60
N ILE A 26 -37.00 -17.85 22.56
CA ILE A 26 -37.28 -16.42 22.51
C ILE A 26 -38.78 -16.21 22.38
N SER A 27 -39.36 -15.44 23.31
CA SER A 27 -40.77 -15.13 23.33
C SER A 27 -41.19 -14.38 22.06
N THR A 28 -42.28 -14.80 21.42
CA THR A 28 -42.91 -14.11 20.29
C THR A 28 -43.14 -12.62 20.59
N ARG A 29 -43.48 -12.30 21.86
CA ARG A 29 -43.65 -10.93 22.35
C ARG A 29 -42.35 -10.10 22.27
N TRP A 30 -41.22 -10.73 22.47
CA TRP A 30 -39.90 -10.04 22.32
C TRP A 30 -39.63 -9.70 20.84
N ILE A 31 -39.87 -10.64 19.93
CA ILE A 31 -39.72 -10.41 18.48
C ILE A 31 -40.63 -9.27 18.02
N GLU A 32 -41.90 -9.28 18.43
CA GLU A 32 -42.86 -8.22 18.06
C GLU A 32 -42.42 -6.83 18.53
N LYS A 33 -41.78 -6.72 19.70
CA LYS A 33 -41.21 -5.45 20.18
C LYS A 33 -39.98 -4.98 19.36
N ARG A 34 -39.26 -5.91 18.72
CA ARG A 34 -38.04 -5.60 17.96
C ARG A 34 -38.30 -5.31 16.48
N LYS A 35 -39.33 -5.88 15.88
CA LYS A 35 -39.72 -5.65 14.47
C LYS A 35 -39.75 -4.18 14.08
N PRO A 36 -40.31 -3.24 14.85
CA PRO A 36 -40.29 -1.82 14.47
C PRO A 36 -38.89 -1.23 14.34
N HIS A 37 -37.93 -1.67 15.17
CA HIS A 37 -36.53 -1.22 15.10
C HIS A 37 -35.84 -1.73 13.82
N TRP A 38 -36.09 -3.00 13.45
CA TRP A 38 -35.58 -3.58 12.21
C TRP A 38 -36.16 -2.91 10.96
N ALA A 39 -37.50 -2.66 10.99
CA ALA A 39 -38.18 -1.93 9.90
C ALA A 39 -37.62 -0.50 9.74
N LYS A 40 -37.35 0.19 10.86
CA LYS A 40 -36.77 1.54 10.83
C LYS A 40 -35.36 1.55 10.31
N LEU A 41 -34.53 0.57 10.71
CA LEU A 41 -33.19 0.37 10.16
C LEU A 41 -33.26 0.13 8.65
N GLU A 42 -34.19 -0.72 8.19
CA GLU A 42 -34.39 -0.99 6.76
C GLU A 42 -34.82 0.27 5.98
N ALA A 43 -35.72 1.08 6.53
CA ALA A 43 -36.16 2.33 5.93
C ALA A 43 -35.00 3.32 5.74
N LEU A 44 -34.16 3.51 6.77
CA LEU A 44 -32.96 4.36 6.71
C LEU A 44 -31.94 3.84 5.68
N LEU A 45 -31.77 2.51 5.59
CA LEU A 45 -30.90 1.90 4.59
C LEU A 45 -31.44 2.10 3.17
N ASN A 46 -32.73 1.94 2.94
CA ASN A 46 -33.35 2.18 1.64
C ASN A 46 -33.23 3.65 1.22
N GLN A 47 -33.43 4.59 2.13
CA GLN A 47 -33.20 6.02 1.89
C GLN A 47 -31.73 6.30 1.52
N SER A 48 -30.77 5.68 2.22
CA SER A 48 -29.35 5.85 1.94
C SER A 48 -28.91 5.23 0.61
N GLN A 49 -29.58 4.16 0.14
CA GLN A 49 -29.28 3.53 -1.16
C GLN A 49 -29.69 4.40 -2.36
N SER A 50 -30.78 5.14 -2.23
CA SER A 50 -31.28 6.00 -3.33
C SER A 50 -30.49 7.31 -3.47
N SER A 51 -30.01 7.89 -2.38
CA SER A 51 -29.45 9.26 -2.36
C SER A 51 -28.10 9.38 -1.66
N GLY A 52 -27.51 8.24 -1.21
CA GLY A 52 -26.25 8.17 -0.49
C GLY A 52 -26.37 8.54 1.01
N LEU A 53 -25.38 8.18 1.83
CA LEU A 53 -25.35 8.51 3.26
C LEU A 53 -25.38 10.01 3.56
N LYS A 54 -24.96 10.85 2.60
CA LYS A 54 -24.97 12.32 2.74
C LYS A 54 -26.37 12.93 2.70
N SER A 55 -27.38 12.18 2.26
CA SER A 55 -28.77 12.64 2.23
C SER A 55 -29.49 12.44 3.57
N LEU A 56 -28.90 11.68 4.47
CA LEU A 56 -29.42 11.49 5.83
C LEU A 56 -29.07 12.69 6.70
N SER A 57 -30.03 13.10 7.53
CA SER A 57 -29.78 14.13 8.53
C SER A 57 -28.78 13.64 9.59
N ARG A 58 -28.24 14.55 10.38
CA ARG A 58 -27.34 14.19 11.49
C ARG A 58 -28.06 13.29 12.53
N SER A 59 -29.34 13.52 12.78
CA SER A 59 -30.18 12.69 13.65
C SER A 59 -30.34 11.29 13.08
N ASP A 60 -30.61 11.17 11.75
CA ASP A 60 -30.80 9.87 11.10
C ASP A 60 -29.51 9.05 11.09
N LEU A 61 -28.33 9.69 10.93
CA LEU A 61 -27.04 9.02 11.02
C LEU A 61 -26.74 8.50 12.42
N GLN A 62 -27.10 9.26 13.46
CA GLN A 62 -26.97 8.80 14.86
C GLN A 62 -27.91 7.63 15.14
N GLU A 63 -29.15 7.74 14.66
CA GLU A 63 -30.14 6.68 14.82
C GLU A 63 -29.77 5.41 14.04
N LEU A 64 -29.26 5.53 12.81
CA LEU A 64 -28.74 4.43 12.00
C LEU A 64 -27.64 3.65 12.78
N SER A 65 -26.71 4.36 13.41
CA SER A 65 -25.64 3.75 14.18
C SER A 65 -26.12 3.06 15.45
N LEU A 66 -27.16 3.60 16.09
CA LEU A 66 -27.78 3.01 17.27
C LEU A 66 -28.54 1.74 16.90
N LEU A 67 -29.40 1.82 15.88
CA LEU A 67 -30.20 0.70 15.37
C LEU A 67 -29.30 -0.45 14.86
N TYR A 68 -28.19 -0.13 14.19
CA TYR A 68 -27.21 -1.14 13.76
C TYR A 68 -26.67 -1.94 14.95
N ARG A 69 -26.23 -1.26 16.04
CA ARG A 69 -25.73 -1.93 17.24
C ARG A 69 -26.80 -2.73 17.97
N GLN A 70 -28.01 -2.18 18.07
CA GLN A 70 -29.15 -2.89 18.68
C GLN A 70 -29.52 -4.13 17.88
N THR A 71 -29.59 -4.02 16.54
CA THR A 71 -29.91 -5.15 15.66
C THR A 71 -28.81 -6.23 15.70
N ALA A 72 -27.54 -5.85 15.88
CA ALA A 72 -26.45 -6.81 16.07
C ALA A 72 -26.58 -7.59 17.38
N ALA A 73 -26.99 -6.93 18.47
CA ALA A 73 -27.31 -7.59 19.74
C ALA A 73 -28.53 -8.49 19.60
N ASP A 74 -29.57 -8.06 18.88
CA ASP A 74 -30.74 -8.87 18.58
C ASP A 74 -30.38 -10.15 17.80
N LEU A 75 -29.51 -10.05 16.79
CA LEU A 75 -29.03 -11.23 16.06
C LEU A 75 -28.31 -12.21 16.97
N ALA A 76 -27.46 -11.73 17.88
CA ALA A 76 -26.77 -12.58 18.82
C ALA A 76 -27.75 -13.34 19.72
N ALA A 77 -28.83 -12.67 20.13
CA ALA A 77 -29.88 -13.31 20.96
C ALA A 77 -30.67 -14.38 20.20
N ILE A 78 -31.08 -14.11 18.93
CA ILE A 78 -31.94 -15.02 18.14
C ILE A 78 -31.18 -16.13 17.41
N ARG A 79 -29.85 -16.05 17.34
CA ARG A 79 -29.02 -16.96 16.55
C ARG A 79 -29.10 -18.42 17.03
N ASP A 80 -29.19 -18.61 18.33
CA ASP A 80 -29.15 -19.92 18.98
C ASP A 80 -30.55 -20.51 19.18
N ASP A 81 -31.62 -19.75 18.89
CA ASP A 81 -33.00 -20.18 19.02
C ASP A 81 -33.51 -20.86 17.73
N ARG A 82 -33.76 -22.17 17.82
CA ARG A 82 -34.25 -22.96 16.70
C ARG A 82 -35.61 -22.52 16.16
N GLY A 83 -36.47 -21.91 17.00
CA GLY A 83 -37.77 -21.38 16.59
C GLY A 83 -37.69 -20.09 15.78
N SER A 84 -36.58 -19.38 15.86
CA SER A 84 -36.39 -18.03 15.29
C SER A 84 -35.47 -17.96 14.05
N VAL A 85 -35.16 -19.12 13.43
CA VAL A 85 -34.23 -19.22 12.29
C VAL A 85 -34.60 -18.28 11.14
N HIS A 86 -35.89 -18.11 10.86
CA HIS A 86 -36.36 -17.19 9.80
C HIS A 86 -36.02 -15.73 10.15
N TYR A 87 -36.24 -15.32 11.39
CA TYR A 87 -35.89 -13.98 11.85
C TYR A 87 -34.37 -13.77 11.91
N ALA A 88 -33.61 -14.77 12.34
CA ALA A 88 -32.16 -14.72 12.36
C ALA A 88 -31.58 -14.48 10.95
N ARG A 89 -32.13 -15.14 9.93
CA ARG A 89 -31.73 -14.93 8.53
C ARG A 89 -32.06 -13.52 8.04
N TYR A 90 -33.26 -13.03 8.29
CA TYR A 90 -33.68 -11.67 7.92
C TYR A 90 -32.79 -10.60 8.59
N VAL A 91 -32.61 -10.71 9.92
CA VAL A 91 -31.80 -9.75 10.68
C VAL A 91 -30.34 -9.79 10.25
N ASN A 92 -29.79 -10.97 9.93
CA ASN A 92 -28.44 -11.11 9.41
C ASN A 92 -28.28 -10.43 8.03
N GLN A 93 -29.25 -10.62 7.13
CA GLN A 93 -29.22 -9.93 5.83
C GLN A 93 -29.31 -8.41 5.99
N LEU A 94 -30.15 -7.94 6.91
CA LEU A 94 -30.27 -6.52 7.21
C LEU A 94 -28.97 -5.94 7.76
N LEU A 95 -28.30 -6.67 8.67
CA LEU A 95 -26.99 -6.29 9.22
C LEU A 95 -25.89 -6.27 8.16
N VAL A 96 -25.86 -7.24 7.24
CA VAL A 96 -24.91 -7.24 6.12
C VAL A 96 -25.12 -6.01 5.25
N ARG A 97 -26.38 -5.66 4.94
CA ARG A 97 -26.70 -4.44 4.18
C ARG A 97 -26.26 -3.19 4.95
N ALA A 98 -26.57 -3.10 6.24
CA ALA A 98 -26.20 -1.98 7.10
C ALA A 98 -24.67 -1.85 7.19
N HIS A 99 -23.96 -2.96 7.41
CA HIS A 99 -22.50 -3.00 7.44
C HIS A 99 -21.91 -2.48 6.13
N ASN A 100 -22.38 -3.02 5.00
CA ASN A 100 -21.93 -2.57 3.69
C ASN A 100 -22.24 -1.08 3.44
N THR A 101 -23.37 -0.56 3.90
CA THR A 101 -23.73 0.85 3.74
C THR A 101 -22.86 1.76 4.62
N ILE A 102 -22.60 1.37 5.86
CA ILE A 102 -21.82 2.17 6.83
C ILE A 102 -20.31 2.08 6.52
N TYR A 103 -19.83 0.89 6.15
CA TYR A 103 -18.39 0.60 5.98
C TYR A 103 -17.95 0.46 4.52
N SER A 104 -18.89 0.33 3.55
CA SER A 104 -18.48 0.46 2.15
C SER A 104 -18.03 1.88 1.95
N GLY A 105 -16.71 2.06 1.98
CA GLY A 105 -16.09 3.27 1.53
C GLY A 105 -16.67 3.64 0.16
N HIS A 106 -16.96 4.91 -0.04
CA HIS A 106 -17.48 5.49 -1.26
C HIS A 106 -16.84 4.79 -2.48
N ARG A 107 -17.65 4.28 -3.40
CA ARG A 107 -17.16 3.96 -4.75
C ARG A 107 -16.33 5.16 -5.17
N ALA A 108 -15.05 4.93 -5.48
CA ALA A 108 -14.16 6.01 -5.86
C ALA A 108 -14.79 6.76 -7.04
N SER A 109 -15.35 7.92 -6.76
CA SER A 109 -15.82 8.83 -7.78
C SER A 109 -14.61 9.25 -8.62
N PRO A 110 -14.73 9.50 -9.92
CA PRO A 110 -13.66 10.11 -10.71
C PRO A 110 -13.07 11.35 -10.03
N MET A 111 -13.91 12.14 -9.35
CA MET A 111 -13.49 13.29 -8.56
C MET A 111 -12.59 12.89 -7.37
N THR A 112 -12.80 11.72 -6.77
CA THR A 112 -11.95 11.19 -5.70
C THR A 112 -10.57 10.81 -6.24
N VAL A 113 -10.48 10.24 -7.44
CA VAL A 113 -9.21 9.92 -8.10
C VAL A 113 -8.45 11.20 -8.45
N VAL A 114 -9.12 12.19 -9.03
CA VAL A 114 -8.50 13.49 -9.34
C VAL A 114 -7.99 14.15 -8.06
N SER A 115 -8.81 14.21 -7.00
CA SER A 115 -8.40 14.82 -5.73
C SER A 115 -7.25 14.07 -5.06
N PHE A 116 -7.14 12.75 -5.27
CA PHE A 116 -6.00 11.97 -4.81
C PHE A 116 -4.70 12.49 -5.43
N PHE A 117 -4.63 12.61 -6.75
CA PHE A 117 -3.41 13.04 -7.45
C PHE A 117 -3.15 14.55 -7.33
N THR A 118 -4.16 15.38 -7.22
CA THR A 118 -3.97 16.84 -7.13
C THR A 118 -3.72 17.35 -5.70
N SER A 119 -4.01 16.53 -4.67
CA SER A 119 -3.93 16.97 -3.28
C SER A 119 -3.33 15.91 -2.37
N THR A 120 -3.97 14.73 -2.25
CA THR A 120 -3.60 13.73 -1.24
C THR A 120 -2.18 13.20 -1.42
N TYR A 121 -1.81 12.84 -2.64
CA TYR A 121 -0.51 12.22 -2.92
C TYR A 121 0.68 13.19 -2.74
N PRO A 122 0.69 14.42 -3.30
CA PRO A 122 1.78 15.35 -3.05
C PRO A 122 1.95 15.71 -1.56
N ILE A 123 0.84 15.81 -0.81
CA ILE A 123 0.88 16.04 0.64
C ILE A 123 1.46 14.82 1.35
N ALA A 124 1.04 13.59 1.00
CA ALA A 124 1.58 12.37 1.57
C ALA A 124 3.08 12.24 1.32
N PHE A 125 3.55 12.52 0.10
CA PHE A 125 4.97 12.54 -0.24
C PHE A 125 5.75 13.51 0.68
N ARG A 126 5.32 14.76 0.81
CA ARG A 126 6.00 15.74 1.67
C ARG A 126 5.99 15.35 3.15
N ARG A 127 4.90 14.74 3.63
CA ARG A 127 4.80 14.22 5.01
C ARG A 127 5.82 13.12 5.28
N HIS A 128 6.11 12.30 4.28
CA HIS A 128 7.03 11.17 4.40
C HIS A 128 8.39 11.41 3.72
N LEU A 129 8.72 12.67 3.45
CA LEU A 129 9.95 13.06 2.74
C LEU A 129 11.22 12.47 3.38
N ARG A 130 11.28 12.40 4.72
CA ARG A 130 12.42 11.82 5.44
C ARG A 130 12.67 10.35 5.06
N HIS A 131 11.62 9.56 4.89
CA HIS A 131 11.74 8.15 4.48
C HIS A 131 12.19 8.04 3.01
N CYS A 132 11.63 8.88 2.15
CA CYS A 132 12.04 8.94 0.74
C CYS A 132 13.50 9.39 0.60
N THR A 133 13.92 10.42 1.35
CA THR A 133 15.32 10.87 1.37
C THR A 133 16.25 9.77 1.89
N LEU A 134 15.88 9.05 2.95
CA LEU A 134 16.69 7.94 3.46
C LEU A 134 16.84 6.84 2.40
N ALA A 135 15.76 6.46 1.71
CA ALA A 135 15.82 5.51 0.61
C ALA A 135 16.76 6.00 -0.51
N THR A 136 16.66 7.27 -0.90
CA THR A 136 17.54 7.89 -1.89
C THR A 136 19.02 7.85 -1.46
N VAL A 137 19.30 8.16 -0.19
CA VAL A 137 20.67 8.12 0.35
C VAL A 137 21.24 6.70 0.32
N ILE A 138 20.45 5.69 0.75
CA ILE A 138 20.87 4.29 0.69
C ILE A 138 21.25 3.90 -0.75
N PHE A 139 20.38 4.24 -1.70
CA PHE A 139 20.62 3.97 -3.12
C PHE A 139 21.87 4.68 -3.63
N ALA A 140 22.01 5.99 -3.36
CA ALA A 140 23.12 6.79 -3.84
C ALA A 140 24.49 6.33 -3.25
N VAL A 141 24.51 6.02 -1.94
CA VAL A 141 25.72 5.50 -1.29
C VAL A 141 26.10 4.15 -1.87
N ALA A 142 25.14 3.24 -2.06
CA ALA A 142 25.43 1.94 -2.67
C ALA A 142 25.90 2.08 -4.13
N GLY A 143 25.31 3.01 -4.88
CA GLY A 143 25.74 3.36 -6.25
C GLY A 143 27.18 3.87 -6.28
N LEU A 144 27.53 4.76 -5.35
CA LEU A 144 28.90 5.25 -5.22
C LEU A 144 29.87 4.11 -4.87
N VAL A 145 29.50 3.25 -3.95
CA VAL A 145 30.30 2.06 -3.59
C VAL A 145 30.49 1.15 -4.80
N GLY A 146 29.42 0.84 -5.55
CA GLY A 146 29.51 0.04 -6.77
C GLY A 146 30.42 0.67 -7.83
N ALA A 147 30.33 1.99 -8.02
CA ALA A 147 31.16 2.74 -8.94
C ALA A 147 32.65 2.69 -8.51
N VAL A 148 32.94 2.98 -7.24
CA VAL A 148 34.32 2.97 -6.70
C VAL A 148 34.94 1.58 -6.79
N LEU A 149 34.22 0.53 -6.39
CA LEU A 149 34.72 -0.85 -6.46
C LEU A 149 35.00 -1.28 -7.90
N THR A 150 34.13 -0.93 -8.84
CA THR A 150 34.34 -1.24 -10.27
C THR A 150 35.50 -0.45 -10.86
N TYR A 151 35.67 0.82 -10.44
CA TYR A 151 36.75 1.66 -10.90
C TYR A 151 38.12 1.14 -10.40
N GLN A 152 38.20 0.71 -9.15
CA GLN A 152 39.43 0.16 -8.53
C GLN A 152 39.72 -1.27 -9.00
N ASN A 153 38.70 -2.07 -9.25
CA ASN A 153 38.82 -3.45 -9.71
C ASN A 153 37.84 -3.71 -10.87
N PRO A 154 38.27 -3.57 -12.12
CA PRO A 154 37.41 -3.75 -13.30
C PRO A 154 36.77 -5.15 -13.38
N ASP A 155 37.36 -6.18 -12.79
CA ASP A 155 36.77 -7.53 -12.75
C ASP A 155 35.54 -7.62 -11.86
N PHE A 156 35.33 -6.61 -10.99
CA PHE A 156 34.13 -6.54 -10.14
C PHE A 156 32.85 -6.46 -10.99
N LYS A 157 32.90 -5.81 -12.18
CA LYS A 157 31.76 -5.76 -13.10
C LYS A 157 31.25 -7.16 -13.48
N VAL A 158 32.16 -8.13 -13.68
CA VAL A 158 31.79 -9.50 -14.07
C VAL A 158 31.04 -10.23 -12.97
N LYS A 159 31.40 -9.99 -11.71
CA LYS A 159 30.74 -10.62 -10.54
C LYS A 159 29.30 -10.12 -10.36
N ILE A 160 29.04 -8.87 -10.69
CA ILE A 160 27.73 -8.23 -10.46
C ILE A 160 26.84 -8.32 -11.69
N LEU A 161 27.37 -8.03 -12.89
CA LEU A 161 26.57 -7.99 -14.13
C LEU A 161 26.51 -9.35 -14.84
N GLY A 162 27.44 -10.24 -14.52
CA GLY A 162 27.62 -11.51 -15.22
C GLY A 162 28.39 -11.36 -16.54
N PRO A 163 28.97 -12.47 -17.06
CA PRO A 163 29.86 -12.43 -18.21
C PRO A 163 29.16 -11.97 -19.49
N GLN A 164 27.90 -12.37 -19.72
CA GLN A 164 27.13 -12.02 -20.91
C GLN A 164 26.89 -10.52 -21.05
N MET A 165 26.51 -9.86 -19.95
CA MET A 165 26.28 -8.41 -19.94
C MET A 165 27.58 -7.65 -20.17
N VAL A 166 28.67 -8.10 -19.52
CA VAL A 166 29.99 -7.49 -19.68
C VAL A 166 30.48 -7.63 -21.11
N GLU A 167 30.35 -8.80 -21.72
CA GLU A 167 30.69 -9.02 -23.14
C GLU A 167 29.92 -8.09 -24.09
N THR A 168 28.61 -7.89 -23.82
CA THR A 168 27.79 -6.95 -24.60
C THR A 168 28.32 -5.52 -24.50
N ILE A 169 28.69 -5.06 -23.30
CA ILE A 169 29.26 -3.73 -23.08
C ILE A 169 30.64 -3.61 -23.74
N ASP A 170 31.50 -4.62 -23.59
CA ASP A 170 32.86 -4.61 -24.15
C ASP A 170 32.87 -4.65 -25.69
N ARG A 171 31.81 -5.20 -26.30
CA ARG A 171 31.55 -5.11 -27.76
C ARG A 171 30.93 -3.79 -28.20
N HIS A 172 30.82 -2.80 -27.33
CA HIS A 172 30.17 -1.51 -27.60
C HIS A 172 28.70 -1.65 -28.04
N GLN A 173 28.00 -2.72 -27.59
CA GLN A 173 26.60 -2.95 -27.89
C GLN A 173 25.75 -2.54 -26.72
N MET A 174 24.71 -1.76 -26.98
CA MET A 174 23.69 -1.50 -25.97
C MET A 174 22.74 -2.71 -25.95
N TRP A 175 22.58 -3.34 -24.79
CA TRP A 175 21.62 -4.44 -24.57
C TRP A 175 20.19 -4.06 -24.92
N THR A 176 19.92 -2.79 -25.06
CA THR A 176 18.62 -2.23 -25.43
C THR A 176 18.32 -2.32 -26.93
N HIS A 177 19.31 -2.63 -27.77
CA HIS A 177 19.09 -2.74 -29.24
C HIS A 177 18.20 -3.95 -29.60
N SER A 178 18.23 -5.02 -28.83
CA SER A 178 17.34 -6.16 -29.02
C SER A 178 15.87 -5.81 -28.76
N ILE A 179 15.60 -4.72 -28.05
CA ILE A 179 14.27 -4.23 -27.69
C ILE A 179 13.57 -3.53 -28.87
N VAL A 180 14.36 -2.94 -29.78
CA VAL A 180 13.83 -2.10 -30.88
C VAL A 180 12.93 -2.89 -31.85
N GLY A 181 13.18 -4.20 -32.04
CA GLY A 181 12.39 -5.06 -32.93
C GLY A 181 11.00 -5.46 -32.39
N ILE A 182 10.78 -5.37 -31.06
CA ILE A 182 9.58 -5.89 -30.39
C ILE A 182 9.03 -4.86 -29.39
N LYS A 183 8.98 -3.58 -29.83
CA LYS A 183 8.63 -2.42 -28.95
C LYS A 183 7.44 -2.60 -28.01
N PRO A 184 6.25 -3.10 -28.41
CA PRO A 184 5.12 -3.22 -27.51
C PRO A 184 5.33 -4.26 -26.41
N VAL A 185 5.93 -5.41 -26.75
CA VAL A 185 6.19 -6.52 -25.82
C VAL A 185 7.32 -6.13 -24.86
N ALA A 186 8.38 -5.53 -25.38
CA ALA A 186 9.51 -5.06 -24.60
C ALA A 186 9.09 -3.92 -23.65
N SER A 187 8.27 -2.98 -24.11
CA SER A 187 7.69 -1.93 -23.27
C SER A 187 6.91 -2.51 -22.08
N SER A 188 6.06 -3.48 -22.36
CA SER A 188 5.30 -4.16 -21.30
C SER A 188 6.22 -4.89 -20.32
N ALA A 189 7.24 -5.59 -20.80
CA ALA A 189 8.17 -6.32 -19.94
C ALA A 189 9.00 -5.38 -19.04
N ILE A 190 9.53 -4.29 -19.61
CA ILE A 190 10.32 -3.30 -18.88
C ILE A 190 9.46 -2.57 -17.83
N MET A 191 8.30 -2.08 -18.26
CA MET A 191 7.37 -1.41 -17.34
C MET A 191 6.94 -2.36 -16.19
N THR A 192 6.67 -3.63 -16.50
CA THR A 192 6.33 -4.64 -15.49
C THR A 192 7.51 -4.90 -14.56
N ASN A 193 8.74 -4.95 -15.08
CA ASN A 193 9.94 -5.12 -14.26
C ASN A 193 10.12 -3.95 -13.28
N ASN A 194 10.05 -2.71 -13.77
CA ASN A 194 10.23 -1.52 -12.94
C ASN A 194 9.12 -1.36 -11.89
N MET A 195 7.87 -1.65 -12.26
CA MET A 195 6.78 -1.75 -11.30
C MET A 195 7.01 -2.85 -10.28
N SER A 196 7.48 -4.03 -10.70
CA SER A 196 7.79 -5.16 -9.82
C SER A 196 8.88 -4.80 -8.81
N VAL A 197 9.94 -4.12 -9.24
CA VAL A 197 11.00 -3.60 -8.34
C VAL A 197 10.41 -2.65 -7.31
N GLY A 198 9.58 -1.69 -7.71
CA GLY A 198 8.92 -0.76 -6.80
C GLY A 198 8.01 -1.46 -5.80
N PHE A 199 7.13 -2.36 -6.27
CA PHE A 199 6.22 -3.13 -5.41
C PHE A 199 6.98 -4.06 -4.45
N THR A 200 8.01 -4.76 -4.92
CA THR A 200 8.83 -5.63 -4.08
C THR A 200 9.57 -4.85 -3.01
N THR A 201 10.16 -3.70 -3.38
CA THR A 201 10.85 -2.81 -2.45
C THR A 201 9.92 -2.31 -1.34
N PHE A 202 8.68 -1.94 -1.71
CA PHE A 202 7.63 -1.57 -0.76
C PHE A 202 7.23 -2.75 0.13
N ALA A 203 6.89 -3.91 -0.45
CA ALA A 203 6.38 -5.07 0.28
C ALA A 203 7.38 -5.61 1.29
N LEU A 204 8.67 -5.59 0.94
CA LEU A 204 9.75 -6.01 1.81
C LEU A 204 9.96 -5.08 3.03
N GLY A 205 9.26 -3.96 3.13
CA GLY A 205 9.18 -3.16 4.35
C GLY A 205 8.68 -3.94 5.57
N ILE A 206 7.86 -4.98 5.36
CA ILE A 206 7.36 -5.86 6.44
C ILE A 206 8.48 -6.68 7.11
N THR A 207 9.61 -6.86 6.48
CA THR A 207 10.80 -7.51 7.05
C THR A 207 11.59 -6.58 7.98
N ALA A 208 10.90 -5.74 8.74
CA ALA A 208 11.52 -4.67 9.54
C ALA A 208 12.40 -3.71 8.71
N GLY A 209 12.13 -3.61 7.40
CA GLY A 209 12.83 -2.75 6.46
C GLY A 209 14.12 -3.33 5.87
N LEU A 210 14.61 -4.47 6.36
CA LEU A 210 15.86 -5.09 5.86
C LEU A 210 15.79 -5.37 4.35
N GLY A 211 14.67 -5.92 3.89
CA GLY A 211 14.49 -6.20 2.47
C GLY A 211 14.39 -4.93 1.62
N THR A 212 13.74 -3.87 2.13
CA THR A 212 13.70 -2.57 1.45
C THR A 212 15.10 -1.97 1.32
N VAL A 213 15.90 -1.99 2.41
CA VAL A 213 17.30 -1.52 2.40
C VAL A 213 18.12 -2.32 1.40
N TYR A 214 17.98 -3.65 1.41
CA TYR A 214 18.65 -4.53 0.45
C TYR A 214 18.30 -4.17 -0.99
N MET A 215 17.02 -4.03 -1.32
CA MET A 215 16.56 -3.69 -2.68
C MET A 215 17.09 -2.32 -3.12
N MET A 216 17.04 -1.32 -2.24
CA MET A 216 17.57 0.01 -2.54
C MET A 216 19.09 -0.02 -2.76
N ALA A 217 19.83 -0.72 -1.89
CA ALA A 217 21.27 -0.84 -2.00
C ALA A 217 21.69 -1.63 -3.25
N PHE A 218 21.01 -2.75 -3.54
CA PHE A 218 21.33 -3.57 -4.70
C PHE A 218 21.09 -2.84 -6.02
N ASN A 219 19.94 -2.17 -6.17
CA ASN A 219 19.65 -1.37 -7.37
C ASN A 219 20.61 -0.19 -7.53
N GLY A 220 20.96 0.48 -6.42
CA GLY A 220 21.97 1.52 -6.43
C GLY A 220 23.34 1.00 -6.91
N LEU A 221 23.80 -0.11 -6.31
CA LEU A 221 25.05 -0.75 -6.66
C LEU A 221 25.10 -1.12 -8.16
N LEU A 222 24.01 -1.69 -8.69
CA LEU A 222 23.91 -2.01 -10.14
C LEU A 222 24.12 -0.79 -11.01
N ILE A 223 23.45 0.33 -10.72
CA ILE A 223 23.61 1.58 -11.50
C ILE A 223 25.05 2.08 -11.44
N GLY A 224 25.70 2.01 -10.27
CA GLY A 224 27.09 2.41 -10.11
C GLY A 224 28.04 1.54 -10.94
N VAL A 225 27.86 0.22 -10.90
CA VAL A 225 28.68 -0.74 -11.65
C VAL A 225 28.51 -0.57 -13.15
N ILE A 226 27.25 -0.47 -13.64
CA ILE A 226 26.94 -0.26 -15.06
C ILE A 226 27.52 1.07 -15.55
N GLY A 227 27.39 2.13 -14.77
CA GLY A 227 27.91 3.45 -15.11
C GLY A 227 29.42 3.45 -15.37
N VAL A 228 30.20 2.80 -14.48
CA VAL A 228 31.65 2.69 -14.63
C VAL A 228 32.05 1.68 -15.71
N ALA A 229 31.32 0.56 -15.85
CA ALA A 229 31.59 -0.39 -16.93
C ALA A 229 31.43 0.28 -18.30
N CYS A 230 30.36 1.04 -18.51
CA CYS A 230 30.15 1.81 -19.73
C CYS A 230 31.17 2.95 -19.89
N TYR A 231 31.66 3.55 -18.79
CA TYR A 231 32.73 4.55 -18.85
C TYR A 231 34.02 3.94 -19.40
N PHE A 232 34.44 2.78 -18.91
CA PHE A 232 35.64 2.11 -19.43
C PHE A 232 35.52 1.71 -20.92
N SER A 233 34.31 1.38 -21.37
CA SER A 233 34.06 1.03 -22.76
C SER A 233 33.75 2.26 -23.65
N GLY A 234 33.91 3.50 -23.16
CA GLY A 234 33.63 4.73 -23.94
C GLY A 234 32.14 4.94 -24.26
N MET A 235 31.21 4.24 -23.57
CA MET A 235 29.78 4.26 -23.87
C MET A 235 28.97 5.17 -22.93
N SER A 236 29.61 6.02 -22.10
CA SER A 236 28.92 6.85 -21.11
C SER A 236 27.82 7.72 -21.72
N LEU A 237 28.08 8.38 -22.85
CA LEU A 237 27.10 9.24 -23.49
C LEU A 237 25.89 8.45 -24.01
N GLN A 238 26.13 7.27 -24.55
CA GLN A 238 25.07 6.37 -25.02
C GLN A 238 24.21 5.90 -23.88
N LEU A 239 24.81 5.43 -22.76
CA LEU A 239 24.11 5.01 -21.56
C LEU A 239 23.23 6.13 -21.01
N TRP A 240 23.82 7.31 -20.73
CA TRP A 240 23.07 8.37 -20.06
C TRP A 240 22.06 9.05 -20.97
N SER A 241 22.29 9.12 -22.27
CA SER A 241 21.27 9.60 -23.21
C SER A 241 20.09 8.63 -23.37
N PHE A 242 20.32 7.34 -23.13
CA PHE A 242 19.24 6.34 -23.07
C PHE A 242 18.47 6.42 -21.74
N VAL A 243 19.19 6.47 -20.61
CA VAL A 243 18.60 6.41 -19.26
C VAL A 243 17.94 7.72 -18.84
N ALA A 244 18.53 8.88 -19.13
CA ALA A 244 18.08 10.16 -18.60
C ALA A 244 16.60 10.47 -18.86
N PRO A 245 16.03 10.26 -20.08
CA PRO A 245 14.64 10.63 -20.35
C PRO A 245 13.60 9.95 -19.44
N HIS A 246 13.79 8.67 -19.12
CA HIS A 246 12.87 7.92 -18.26
C HIS A 246 13.35 7.87 -16.80
N GLY A 247 14.66 7.79 -16.58
CA GLY A 247 15.26 7.64 -15.26
C GLY A 247 14.95 8.79 -14.30
N VAL A 248 14.73 10.01 -14.81
CA VAL A 248 14.31 11.18 -14.02
C VAL A 248 12.92 11.05 -13.43
N LEU A 249 12.10 10.12 -13.92
CA LEU A 249 10.79 9.75 -13.38
C LEU A 249 10.87 8.45 -12.58
N GLU A 250 11.57 7.47 -13.13
CA GLU A 250 11.64 6.10 -12.56
C GLU A 250 12.37 6.08 -11.23
N LEU A 251 13.58 6.67 -11.16
CA LEU A 251 14.36 6.64 -9.91
C LEU A 251 13.63 7.33 -8.76
N PRO A 252 13.05 8.53 -8.89
CA PRO A 252 12.23 9.11 -7.83
C PRO A 252 11.03 8.22 -7.43
N ALA A 253 10.38 7.56 -8.38
CA ALA A 253 9.28 6.64 -8.08
C ALA A 253 9.76 5.44 -7.24
N ILE A 254 10.93 4.86 -7.57
CA ILE A 254 11.58 3.80 -6.79
C ILE A 254 11.98 4.31 -5.39
N PHE A 255 12.49 5.54 -5.28
CA PHE A 255 12.83 6.15 -3.98
C PHE A 255 11.59 6.35 -3.11
N ILE A 256 10.46 6.75 -3.70
CA ILE A 256 9.18 6.87 -2.98
C ILE A 256 8.68 5.50 -2.54
N ALA A 257 8.77 4.47 -3.40
CA ALA A 257 8.43 3.09 -3.04
C ALA A 257 9.32 2.55 -1.91
N GLY A 258 10.62 2.86 -1.93
CA GLY A 258 11.55 2.57 -0.84
C GLY A 258 11.18 3.30 0.45
N GLY A 259 10.85 4.59 0.34
CA GLY A 259 10.34 5.38 1.47
C GLY A 259 9.06 4.81 2.06
N ALA A 260 8.15 4.31 1.22
CA ALA A 260 6.93 3.62 1.65
C ALA A 260 7.25 2.32 2.41
N GLY A 261 8.20 1.51 1.94
CA GLY A 261 8.68 0.32 2.64
C GLY A 261 9.31 0.66 4.00
N LEU A 262 10.15 1.70 4.07
CA LEU A 262 10.73 2.18 5.33
C LEU A 262 9.67 2.72 6.29
N ARG A 263 8.57 3.29 5.78
CA ARG A 263 7.45 3.72 6.63
C ARG A 263 6.72 2.53 7.27
N ILE A 264 6.54 1.42 6.54
CA ILE A 264 6.01 0.16 7.11
C ILE A 264 6.95 -0.33 8.22
N ALA A 265 8.25 -0.39 7.94
CA ALA A 265 9.26 -0.80 8.91
C ALA A 265 9.22 0.04 10.19
N GLN A 266 9.08 1.36 10.06
CA GLN A 266 8.93 2.26 11.20
C GLN A 266 7.68 1.92 12.03
N GLY A 267 6.53 1.68 11.37
CA GLY A 267 5.29 1.31 12.07
C GLY A 267 5.38 -0.01 12.82
N LEU A 268 6.19 -0.94 12.32
CA LEU A 268 6.43 -2.24 12.95
C LEU A 268 7.39 -2.16 14.13
N LEU A 269 8.51 -1.43 13.95
CA LEU A 269 9.60 -1.39 14.94
C LEU A 269 9.34 -0.35 16.05
N PHE A 270 8.71 0.77 15.70
CA PHE A 270 8.52 1.92 16.60
C PHE A 270 7.04 2.31 16.69
N PRO A 271 6.19 1.47 17.32
CA PRO A 271 4.73 1.71 17.39
C PRO A 271 4.34 2.91 18.25
N GLY A 272 5.26 3.43 19.09
CA GLY A 272 4.96 4.51 20.03
C GLY A 272 3.93 4.07 21.08
N VAL A 273 2.89 4.88 21.28
CA VAL A 273 1.79 4.61 22.23
C VAL A 273 0.69 3.72 21.65
N LEU A 274 0.74 3.42 20.36
CA LEU A 274 -0.27 2.57 19.69
C LEU A 274 0.06 1.09 19.86
N PRO A 275 -0.94 0.20 19.93
CA PRO A 275 -0.73 -1.23 19.74
C PRO A 275 -0.02 -1.48 18.39
N ARG A 276 0.88 -2.46 18.35
CA ARG A 276 1.66 -2.77 17.13
C ARG A 276 0.77 -2.98 15.90
N ARG A 277 -0.37 -3.64 16.07
CA ARG A 277 -1.33 -3.86 14.99
C ARG A 277 -1.84 -2.54 14.40
N ASP A 278 -2.23 -1.60 15.25
CA ASP A 278 -2.82 -0.33 14.83
C ASP A 278 -1.75 0.59 14.23
N SER A 279 -0.54 0.59 14.80
CA SER A 279 0.60 1.30 14.25
C SER A 279 0.95 0.79 12.85
N LEU A 280 1.00 -0.54 12.66
CA LEU A 280 1.28 -1.16 11.37
C LEU A 280 0.16 -0.89 10.35
N ALA A 281 -1.11 -0.98 10.76
CA ALA A 281 -2.25 -0.68 9.89
C ALA A 281 -2.21 0.77 9.39
N ARG A 282 -1.91 1.72 10.29
CA ARG A 282 -1.74 3.13 9.94
C ARG A 282 -0.55 3.33 8.99
N ALA A 283 0.62 2.77 9.32
CA ALA A 283 1.82 2.86 8.50
C ALA A 283 1.59 2.25 7.11
N GLY A 284 0.90 1.10 7.05
CA GLY A 284 0.54 0.44 5.80
C GLY A 284 -0.39 1.29 4.92
N SER A 285 -1.40 1.93 5.52
CA SER A 285 -2.30 2.83 4.78
C SER A 285 -1.55 4.04 4.19
N GLU A 286 -0.66 4.66 4.97
CA GLU A 286 0.17 5.79 4.52
C GLU A 286 1.15 5.35 3.42
N ALA A 287 1.75 4.17 3.57
CA ALA A 287 2.69 3.60 2.60
C ALA A 287 2.01 3.20 1.28
N VAL A 288 0.78 2.65 1.34
CA VAL A 288 -0.03 2.35 0.14
C VAL A 288 -0.37 3.63 -0.63
N GLN A 289 -0.68 4.74 0.06
CA GLN A 289 -0.91 6.03 -0.61
C GLN A 289 0.32 6.49 -1.40
N LEU A 290 1.51 6.35 -0.82
CA LEU A 290 2.77 6.66 -1.51
C LEU A 290 2.98 5.76 -2.74
N LEU A 291 2.80 4.44 -2.58
CA LEU A 291 2.99 3.48 -3.67
C LEU A 291 2.02 3.69 -4.83
N VAL A 292 0.72 3.86 -4.54
CA VAL A 292 -0.30 4.09 -5.56
C VAL A 292 0.01 5.34 -6.40
N GLY A 293 0.54 6.38 -5.75
CA GLY A 293 0.95 7.60 -6.44
C GLY A 293 2.13 7.43 -7.39
N THR A 294 2.98 6.41 -7.19
CA THR A 294 4.11 6.13 -8.11
C THR A 294 3.68 5.44 -9.40
N ILE A 295 2.51 4.77 -9.42
CA ILE A 295 2.07 3.97 -10.56
C ILE A 295 2.00 4.79 -11.86
N PRO A 296 1.30 5.94 -11.94
CA PRO A 296 1.28 6.71 -13.18
C PRO A 296 2.65 7.26 -13.58
N ILE A 297 3.52 7.56 -12.61
CA ILE A 297 4.88 8.03 -12.87
C ILE A 297 5.70 6.91 -13.55
N LEU A 298 5.61 5.68 -13.03
CA LEU A 298 6.28 4.51 -13.61
C LEU A 298 5.71 4.12 -14.98
N ILE A 299 4.40 4.28 -15.20
CA ILE A 299 3.78 4.05 -16.51
C ILE A 299 4.34 5.04 -17.53
N ILE A 300 4.41 6.33 -17.20
CA ILE A 300 4.96 7.36 -18.08
C ILE A 300 6.46 7.09 -18.35
N ALA A 301 7.23 6.75 -17.30
CA ALA A 301 8.64 6.39 -17.45
C ALA A 301 8.82 5.19 -18.40
N GLY A 302 8.03 4.12 -18.23
CA GLY A 302 8.09 2.94 -19.10
C GLY A 302 7.71 3.23 -20.56
N LEU A 303 6.73 4.12 -20.80
CA LEU A 303 6.40 4.58 -22.15
C LEU A 303 7.56 5.36 -22.77
N ILE A 304 8.20 6.25 -22.03
CA ILE A 304 9.37 7.01 -22.50
C ILE A 304 10.54 6.06 -22.78
N GLU A 305 10.77 5.10 -21.91
CA GLU A 305 11.83 4.09 -22.07
C GLU A 305 11.63 3.27 -23.35
N ALA A 306 10.42 2.86 -23.65
CA ALA A 306 10.12 2.03 -24.81
C ALA A 306 10.10 2.80 -26.14
N PHE A 307 9.54 4.01 -26.13
CA PHE A 307 9.24 4.72 -27.37
C PHE A 307 10.17 5.91 -27.67
N VAL A 308 10.83 6.48 -26.67
CA VAL A 308 11.69 7.66 -26.82
C VAL A 308 13.16 7.31 -26.62
N SER A 309 13.49 6.60 -25.56
CA SER A 309 14.89 6.31 -25.20
C SER A 309 15.68 5.58 -26.30
N PRO A 310 15.11 4.60 -27.04
CA PRO A 310 15.83 3.87 -28.10
C PRO A 310 15.90 4.60 -29.42
N THR A 311 15.29 5.78 -29.56
CA THR A 311 15.26 6.50 -30.84
C THR A 311 16.60 7.18 -31.14
N ALA A 312 16.81 7.51 -32.41
CA ALA A 312 17.97 8.27 -32.90
C ALA A 312 17.83 9.80 -32.68
N LEU A 313 16.97 10.24 -31.74
CA LEU A 313 16.84 11.66 -31.40
C LEU A 313 18.19 12.24 -30.95
N PRO A 314 18.47 13.51 -31.27
CA PRO A 314 19.67 14.18 -30.80
C PRO A 314 19.81 14.10 -29.28
N THR A 315 21.02 13.81 -28.82
CA THR A 315 21.31 13.66 -27.37
C THR A 315 20.91 14.89 -26.56
N ALA A 316 21.14 16.09 -27.13
CA ALA A 316 20.72 17.34 -26.46
C ALA A 316 19.20 17.40 -26.25
N LEU A 317 18.39 16.94 -27.20
CA LEU A 317 16.94 16.91 -27.08
C LEU A 317 16.50 15.89 -25.99
N LYS A 318 17.16 14.73 -25.90
CA LYS A 318 16.89 13.75 -24.83
C LYS A 318 17.18 14.30 -23.44
N PHE A 319 18.31 15.00 -23.27
CA PHE A 319 18.65 15.64 -22.00
C PHE A 319 17.72 16.83 -21.66
N SER A 320 17.35 17.63 -22.65
CA SER A 320 16.39 18.73 -22.46
C SER A 320 15.02 18.21 -21.99
N MET A 321 14.55 17.11 -22.60
CA MET A 321 13.34 16.44 -22.19
C MET A 321 13.45 15.90 -20.76
N ALA A 322 14.58 15.25 -20.41
CA ALA A 322 14.84 14.77 -19.07
C ALA A 322 14.80 15.92 -18.05
N ALA A 323 15.45 17.05 -18.35
CA ALA A 323 15.45 18.23 -17.49
C ALA A 323 14.02 18.79 -17.29
N ALA A 324 13.25 18.90 -18.38
CA ALA A 324 11.86 19.36 -18.30
C ALA A 324 10.99 18.44 -17.45
N LEU A 325 11.09 17.13 -17.64
CA LEU A 325 10.35 16.14 -16.86
C LEU A 325 10.77 16.16 -15.38
N PHE A 326 12.04 16.32 -15.09
CA PHE A 326 12.55 16.47 -13.74
C PHE A 326 11.97 17.71 -13.04
N VAL A 327 11.96 18.86 -13.72
CA VAL A 327 11.36 20.09 -13.18
C VAL A 327 9.86 19.92 -12.94
N LEU A 328 9.13 19.34 -13.91
CA LEU A 328 7.70 19.10 -13.79
C LEU A 328 7.38 18.14 -12.64
N LEU A 329 8.13 17.05 -12.46
CA LEU A 329 7.94 16.13 -11.36
C LEU A 329 8.19 16.81 -10.00
N ASN A 330 9.27 17.59 -9.88
CA ASN A 330 9.56 18.32 -8.66
C ASN A 330 8.50 19.38 -8.36
N PHE A 331 8.08 20.14 -9.37
CA PHE A 331 6.98 21.08 -9.22
C PHE A 331 5.70 20.38 -8.72
N TYR A 332 5.36 19.25 -9.34
CA TYR A 332 4.20 18.44 -8.91
C TYR A 332 4.33 17.98 -7.46
N LEU A 333 5.43 17.40 -7.06
CA LEU A 333 5.61 16.84 -5.71
C LEU A 333 5.71 17.90 -4.62
N PHE A 334 6.31 19.05 -4.92
CA PHE A 334 6.60 20.06 -3.90
C PHE A 334 5.66 21.27 -3.92
N ALA A 335 5.06 21.62 -5.06
CA ALA A 335 4.21 22.81 -5.18
C ALA A 335 2.71 22.49 -5.19
N VAL A 336 2.31 21.37 -5.83
CA VAL A 336 0.89 21.01 -5.95
C VAL A 336 0.31 20.57 -4.60
N GLY A 337 -0.97 20.87 -4.35
CA GLY A 337 -1.69 20.51 -3.13
C GLY A 337 -1.25 21.29 -1.88
N ARG A 338 -0.55 22.42 -2.04
CA ARG A 338 -0.39 23.38 -0.95
C ARG A 338 -1.70 24.13 -0.80
N ALA A 339 -2.27 24.16 0.42
CA ALA A 339 -3.35 25.10 0.72
C ALA A 339 -2.77 26.52 0.61
N PRO A 340 -3.52 27.50 0.08
CA PRO A 340 -3.13 28.91 0.21
C PRO A 340 -2.93 29.21 1.70
N GLU A 341 -1.81 29.80 2.06
CA GLU A 341 -1.41 30.11 3.46
C GLU A 341 -2.50 30.87 4.24
N ALA A 342 -3.37 31.60 3.55
CA ALA A 342 -4.50 32.33 4.13
C ALA A 342 -5.58 31.46 4.83
N LEU A 343 -5.60 30.13 4.63
CA LEU A 343 -6.57 29.24 5.27
C LEU A 343 -6.01 28.51 6.51
N GLU A 344 -4.72 28.56 6.73
CA GLU A 344 -4.10 27.93 7.92
C GLU A 344 -4.17 28.86 9.15
N GLU A 345 -4.14 30.19 8.97
CA GLU A 345 -4.32 31.17 10.03
C GLU A 345 -5.73 31.26 10.60
N SER A 346 -6.74 30.75 9.88
CA SER A 346 -8.15 30.80 10.30
C SER A 346 -8.64 29.55 11.05
N ARG A 347 -7.78 28.55 11.33
CA ARG A 347 -8.17 27.42 12.18
C ARG A 347 -7.99 27.79 13.65
N PRO A 348 -9.05 27.85 14.44
CA PRO A 348 -8.92 28.03 15.90
C PRO A 348 -8.15 26.83 16.47
N ARG A 349 -7.18 27.14 17.32
CA ARG A 349 -6.33 26.19 18.07
C ARG A 349 -7.13 25.36 19.06
#